data_8e37fc1a99b687e623925fc05e05f3a5
#
_entry.id   8e37fc1a99b687e623925fc05e05f3a5
#
_cell.length_a   1.000
_cell.length_b   1.000
_cell.length_c   1.000
_cell.angle_alpha   90.00
_cell.angle_beta   90.00
_cell.angle_gamma   90.00
#
_symmetry.space_group_name_H-M   'P 1'
#
loop_
_entity.id
_entity.type
_entity.pdbx_description
1 polymer ?
#
loop_
_entity_poly.entity_id
_entity_poly.type
_entity_poly.pdbx_seq_one_letter_code
_entity_poly.pdbx_strand_id
1 'polypeptide(L)'
;MNHFIQFESKALGQELLELAALYKANPTLHSSKGKGKRIGCIFLNPSLRTRVSTQIAAQQLGMEAIVLNMDKEGWALEMQEGAVMNKGTVEHIKDAAGVLGSYFDILALRAFPSLTHKEEDVTDFVLHQFIKYSGIPVVSLESAIRHPLQSLADQLTIQELAKGKKNPKVVLTWAPHIKAIPHAVANSFAEWSLGMGHDLTICHPEGYELDPEFTQGATLTNDQSEALQDADFVYVKNWSAFNEYGKILCTDERWMLTEAHLQNAPEAKVMHCLPVRRNVELSDEILDGPRSLVQQQALNRIY
;
A
#
# COMPACT_ATOMS: atom_id res chain seq x y z
N MET A 1 -5.22 -9.62 16.98
CA MET A 1 -4.24 -9.27 15.92
C MET A 1 -2.89 -9.05 16.58
N ASN A 2 -1.87 -9.83 16.21
CA ASN A 2 -0.51 -9.65 16.71
C ASN A 2 0.33 -8.74 15.79
N HIS A 3 0.02 -8.76 14.48
CA HIS A 3 0.68 -7.96 13.45
C HIS A 3 -0.37 -7.38 12.51
N PHE A 4 -0.10 -6.23 11.89
CA PHE A 4 -0.96 -5.66 10.87
C PHE A 4 -0.20 -5.65 9.53
N ILE A 5 -0.39 -6.70 8.74
CA ILE A 5 0.41 -6.94 7.53
C ILE A 5 -0.43 -7.22 6.27
N GLN A 6 -1.71 -7.56 6.43
CA GLN A 6 -2.61 -7.94 5.34
C GLN A 6 -4.07 -7.72 5.73
N PHE A 7 -5.00 -7.92 4.81
CA PHE A 7 -6.42 -8.05 5.10
C PHE A 7 -6.67 -9.40 5.78
N GLU A 8 -7.40 -9.42 6.89
CA GLU A 8 -7.70 -10.66 7.60
C GLU A 8 -9.16 -11.11 7.42
N SER A 9 -10.10 -10.18 7.52
CA SER A 9 -11.53 -10.48 7.35
C SER A 9 -12.37 -9.22 7.14
N LYS A 10 -13.54 -9.39 6.53
CA LYS A 10 -14.50 -8.30 6.34
C LYS A 10 -14.96 -7.68 7.67
N ALA A 11 -15.17 -8.50 8.69
CA ALA A 11 -15.60 -8.01 10.00
C ALA A 11 -14.54 -7.09 10.63
N LEU A 12 -13.26 -7.52 10.62
CA LEU A 12 -12.17 -6.70 11.11
C LEU A 12 -11.96 -5.45 10.25
N GLY A 13 -12.06 -5.58 8.91
CA GLY A 13 -11.98 -4.44 8.01
C GLY A 13 -13.03 -3.37 8.33
N GLN A 14 -14.26 -3.78 8.58
CA GLN A 14 -15.35 -2.87 8.99
C GLN A 14 -15.07 -2.20 10.34
N GLU A 15 -14.64 -2.95 11.34
CA GLU A 15 -14.25 -2.41 12.66
C GLU A 15 -13.14 -1.37 12.54
N LEU A 16 -12.12 -1.66 11.72
CA LEU A 16 -11.01 -0.71 11.47
C LEU A 16 -11.47 0.55 10.75
N LEU A 17 -12.40 0.45 9.79
CA LEU A 17 -12.94 1.60 9.09
C LEU A 17 -13.81 2.48 10.01
N GLU A 18 -14.62 1.87 10.88
CA GLU A 18 -15.40 2.59 11.89
C GLU A 18 -14.47 3.32 12.87
N LEU A 19 -13.41 2.65 13.31
CA LEU A 19 -12.39 3.23 14.19
C LEU A 19 -11.64 4.37 13.51
N ALA A 20 -11.24 4.21 12.25
CA ALA A 20 -10.58 5.25 11.47
C ALA A 20 -11.47 6.48 11.27
N ALA A 21 -12.78 6.28 10.97
CA ALA A 21 -13.75 7.36 10.86
C ALA A 21 -13.92 8.11 12.21
N LEU A 22 -13.94 7.38 13.33
CA LEU A 22 -14.00 7.95 14.67
C LEU A 22 -12.78 8.80 15.00
N TYR A 23 -11.57 8.30 14.69
CA TYR A 23 -10.32 9.06 14.85
C TYR A 23 -10.26 10.28 13.94
N LYS A 24 -10.75 10.18 12.72
CA LYS A 24 -10.84 11.32 11.80
C LYS A 24 -11.75 12.43 12.33
N ALA A 25 -12.89 12.04 12.92
CA ALA A 25 -13.80 12.99 13.54
C ALA A 25 -13.24 13.61 14.84
N ASN A 26 -12.43 12.87 15.59
CA ASN A 26 -11.79 13.33 16.82
C ASN A 26 -10.37 12.77 16.96
N PRO A 27 -9.37 13.39 16.34
CA PRO A 27 -8.00 12.89 16.31
C PRO A 27 -7.33 12.70 17.67
N THR A 28 -7.82 13.38 18.70
CA THR A 28 -7.25 13.31 20.07
C THR A 28 -8.02 12.40 21.03
N LEU A 29 -9.04 11.71 20.54
CA LEU A 29 -9.97 10.89 21.36
C LEU A 29 -9.23 9.90 22.28
N HIS A 30 -8.13 9.34 21.83
CA HIS A 30 -7.34 8.37 22.58
C HIS A 30 -5.88 8.79 22.74
N SER A 31 -5.62 10.09 22.88
CA SER A 31 -4.27 10.67 22.98
C SER A 31 -3.42 10.17 24.16
N SER A 32 -4.01 9.44 25.10
CA SER A 32 -3.30 8.82 26.21
C SER A 32 -3.04 7.32 26.05
N LYS A 33 -3.64 6.66 25.05
CA LYS A 33 -3.50 5.18 24.87
C LYS A 33 -2.05 4.74 24.63
N GLY A 34 -1.28 5.55 23.93
CA GLY A 34 0.13 5.30 23.62
C GLY A 34 1.11 5.94 24.59
N LYS A 35 0.64 6.55 25.68
CA LYS A 35 1.53 7.24 26.64
C LYS A 35 2.59 6.31 27.21
N GLY A 36 3.86 6.69 27.04
CA GLY A 36 5.01 5.88 27.47
C GLY A 36 5.35 4.72 26.54
N LYS A 37 4.67 4.60 25.40
CA LYS A 37 4.93 3.61 24.34
C LYS A 37 5.75 4.22 23.22
N ARG A 38 6.61 3.40 22.61
CA ARG A 38 7.47 3.77 21.49
C ARG A 38 7.19 2.92 20.28
N ILE A 39 7.07 3.57 19.11
CA ILE A 39 7.00 2.91 17.81
C ILE A 39 8.28 3.17 17.02
N GLY A 40 8.98 2.09 16.63
CA GLY A 40 10.13 2.16 15.74
C GLY A 40 9.68 2.11 14.28
N CYS A 41 9.86 3.21 13.55
CA CYS A 41 9.51 3.28 12.13
C CYS A 41 10.75 3.01 11.28
N ILE A 42 10.88 1.78 10.78
CA ILE A 42 12.05 1.28 10.06
C ILE A 42 11.82 1.42 8.55
N PHE A 43 12.62 2.26 7.90
CA PHE A 43 12.55 2.51 6.47
C PHE A 43 13.78 1.92 5.77
N LEU A 44 13.61 0.80 5.05
CA LEU A 44 14.60 0.25 4.13
C LEU A 44 14.54 0.94 2.76
N ASN A 45 13.47 1.69 2.50
CA ASN A 45 13.25 2.47 1.28
C ASN A 45 12.64 3.83 1.62
N PRO A 46 13.00 4.91 0.90
CA PRO A 46 12.52 6.25 1.22
C PRO A 46 11.00 6.39 1.04
N SER A 47 10.40 7.24 1.87
CA SER A 47 9.00 7.64 1.74
C SER A 47 8.76 9.02 2.36
N LEU A 48 7.98 9.86 1.69
CA LEU A 48 7.52 11.13 2.24
C LEU A 48 6.26 10.95 3.09
N ARG A 49 5.18 10.48 2.44
CA ARG A 49 3.83 10.42 3.04
C ARG A 49 3.73 9.41 4.16
N THR A 50 4.19 8.18 3.94
CA THR A 50 4.17 7.13 4.96
C THR A 50 4.94 7.56 6.21
N ARG A 51 6.11 8.17 6.02
CA ARG A 51 6.92 8.68 7.13
C ARG A 51 6.17 9.72 7.97
N VAL A 52 5.59 10.72 7.32
CA VAL A 52 4.90 11.82 8.02
C VAL A 52 3.59 11.35 8.64
N SER A 53 2.76 10.61 7.88
CA SER A 53 1.46 10.15 8.38
C SER A 53 1.60 9.21 9.58
N THR A 54 2.57 8.30 9.58
CA THR A 54 2.82 7.38 10.71
C THR A 54 3.25 8.14 11.96
N GLN A 55 4.12 9.16 11.82
CA GLN A 55 4.52 9.99 12.96
C GLN A 55 3.35 10.78 13.54
N ILE A 56 2.50 11.36 12.66
CA ILE A 56 1.30 12.11 13.11
C ILE A 56 0.33 11.15 13.82
N ALA A 57 0.07 9.97 13.26
CA ALA A 57 -0.79 8.97 13.88
C ALA A 57 -0.28 8.54 15.27
N ALA A 58 1.01 8.26 15.39
CA ALA A 58 1.64 7.93 16.67
C ALA A 58 1.49 9.07 17.69
N GLN A 59 1.73 10.32 17.27
CA GLN A 59 1.58 11.50 18.11
C GLN A 59 0.14 11.69 18.59
N GLN A 60 -0.87 11.47 17.74
CA GLN A 60 -2.27 11.55 18.09
C GLN A 60 -2.67 10.52 19.15
N LEU A 61 -2.02 9.36 19.17
CA LEU A 61 -2.18 8.34 20.19
C LEU A 61 -1.34 8.59 21.47
N GLY A 62 -0.47 9.60 21.48
CA GLY A 62 0.45 9.89 22.57
C GLY A 62 1.68 8.99 22.62
N MET A 63 2.01 8.32 21.51
CA MET A 63 3.22 7.51 21.36
C MET A 63 4.41 8.36 20.93
N GLU A 64 5.61 7.92 21.31
CA GLU A 64 6.87 8.41 20.75
C GLU A 64 7.19 7.63 19.46
N ALA A 65 7.35 8.35 18.35
CA ALA A 65 7.76 7.75 17.07
C ALA A 65 9.23 8.04 16.79
N ILE A 66 10.03 6.98 16.66
CA ILE A 66 11.45 7.07 16.28
C ILE A 66 11.62 6.52 14.88
N VAL A 67 12.13 7.33 13.96
CA VAL A 67 12.28 6.98 12.55
C VAL A 67 13.74 6.64 12.26
N LEU A 68 13.96 5.46 11.68
CA LEU A 68 15.27 4.97 11.24
C LEU A 68 15.26 4.79 9.71
N ASN A 69 16.10 5.56 9.01
CA ASN A 69 16.30 5.44 7.57
C ASN A 69 17.50 4.52 7.31
N MET A 70 17.27 3.22 7.26
CA MET A 70 18.33 2.23 7.15
C MET A 70 19.11 2.30 5.83
N ASP A 71 18.49 2.87 4.78
CA ASP A 71 19.13 3.11 3.48
C ASP A 71 20.23 4.18 3.50
N LYS A 72 20.24 5.05 4.52
CA LYS A 72 21.16 6.21 4.62
C LYS A 72 21.88 6.34 5.95
N GLU A 73 21.22 5.96 7.04
CA GLU A 73 21.67 6.18 8.42
C GLU A 73 22.11 4.87 9.10
N GLY A 74 21.72 3.73 8.51
CA GLY A 74 22.06 2.40 9.00
C GLY A 74 23.14 1.73 8.16
N TRP A 75 23.26 0.46 8.35
CA TRP A 75 24.14 -0.43 7.57
C TRP A 75 23.35 -1.56 6.95
N ALA A 76 23.96 -2.26 6.00
CA ALA A 76 23.35 -3.39 5.32
C ALA A 76 23.16 -4.56 6.29
N LEU A 77 21.90 -5.04 6.37
CA LEU A 77 21.53 -6.20 7.17
C LEU A 77 21.65 -7.49 6.38
N GLU A 78 22.16 -8.53 7.02
CA GLU A 78 22.12 -9.90 6.52
C GLU A 78 20.81 -10.56 6.90
N MET A 79 20.04 -10.98 5.88
CA MET A 79 18.70 -11.55 6.09
C MET A 79 18.69 -13.08 6.11
N GLN A 80 19.75 -13.73 5.55
CA GLN A 80 19.78 -15.17 5.33
C GLN A 80 20.29 -15.92 6.58
N GLU A 81 19.53 -16.93 7.00
CA GLU A 81 19.94 -17.80 8.12
C GLU A 81 21.22 -18.60 7.78
N GLY A 82 22.12 -18.68 8.73
CA GLY A 82 23.38 -19.43 8.56
C GLY A 82 24.41 -18.76 7.63
N ALA A 83 24.18 -17.51 7.23
CA ALA A 83 25.11 -16.78 6.38
C ALA A 83 26.48 -16.61 7.07
N VAL A 84 27.54 -16.76 6.28
CA VAL A 84 28.89 -16.41 6.70
C VAL A 84 29.12 -14.93 6.35
N MET A 85 29.13 -14.09 7.37
CA MET A 85 29.15 -12.62 7.22
C MET A 85 30.56 -12.08 6.91
N ASN A 86 31.15 -12.55 5.81
CA ASN A 86 32.46 -12.13 5.31
C ASN A 86 32.37 -11.23 4.07
N LYS A 87 31.18 -10.66 3.78
CA LYS A 87 30.88 -9.78 2.64
C LYS A 87 30.42 -8.40 3.11
N GLY A 88 29.61 -7.72 2.32
CA GLY A 88 29.21 -6.33 2.52
C GLY A 88 28.12 -6.08 3.61
N THR A 89 27.50 -7.10 4.19
CA THR A 89 26.55 -6.97 5.29
C THR A 89 27.28 -6.83 6.63
N VAL A 90 26.78 -5.95 7.52
CA VAL A 90 27.47 -5.58 8.76
C VAL A 90 26.84 -6.26 9.99
N GLU A 91 25.53 -6.45 9.99
CA GLU A 91 24.79 -7.03 11.11
C GLU A 91 23.73 -8.02 10.61
N HIS A 92 23.54 -9.10 11.37
CA HIS A 92 22.51 -10.08 11.03
C HIS A 92 21.14 -9.62 11.55
N ILE A 93 20.07 -9.87 10.79
CA ILE A 93 18.70 -9.50 11.17
C ILE A 93 18.26 -10.05 12.53
N LYS A 94 18.78 -11.21 12.92
CA LYS A 94 18.56 -11.81 14.24
C LYS A 94 18.95 -10.88 15.38
N ASP A 95 20.10 -10.24 15.24
CA ASP A 95 20.66 -9.37 16.26
C ASP A 95 19.95 -8.01 16.21
N ALA A 96 19.88 -7.41 15.01
CA ALA A 96 19.23 -6.11 14.80
C ALA A 96 17.76 -6.11 15.23
N ALA A 97 16.95 -7.07 14.76
CA ALA A 97 15.53 -7.11 15.09
C ALA A 97 15.29 -7.43 16.56
N GLY A 98 16.11 -8.31 17.16
CA GLY A 98 16.05 -8.63 18.59
C GLY A 98 16.32 -7.41 19.48
N VAL A 99 17.34 -6.61 19.13
CA VAL A 99 17.65 -5.35 19.83
C VAL A 99 16.54 -4.33 19.65
N LEU A 100 16.05 -4.14 18.42
CA LEU A 100 14.92 -3.23 18.14
C LEU A 100 13.67 -3.65 18.93
N GLY A 101 13.39 -4.95 19.03
CA GLY A 101 12.30 -5.49 19.85
C GLY A 101 12.42 -5.18 21.33
N SER A 102 13.65 -4.95 21.86
CA SER A 102 13.87 -4.51 23.24
C SER A 102 13.72 -3.01 23.45
N TYR A 103 13.83 -2.20 22.40
CA TYR A 103 13.74 -0.74 22.46
C TYR A 103 12.34 -0.21 22.23
N PHE A 104 11.51 -0.93 21.45
CA PHE A 104 10.21 -0.50 20.98
C PHE A 104 9.08 -1.39 21.47
N ASP A 105 7.88 -0.85 21.55
CA ASP A 105 6.65 -1.61 21.81
C ASP A 105 6.01 -2.13 20.52
N ILE A 106 6.26 -1.44 19.40
CA ILE A 106 5.76 -1.77 18.05
C ILE A 106 6.85 -1.44 17.05
N LEU A 107 7.05 -2.28 16.04
CA LEU A 107 7.79 -1.92 14.83
C LEU A 107 6.84 -1.61 13.68
N ALA A 108 7.13 -0.58 12.94
CA ALA A 108 6.48 -0.23 11.69
C ALA A 108 7.51 -0.30 10.56
N LEU A 109 7.37 -1.27 9.66
CA LEU A 109 8.39 -1.61 8.67
C LEU A 109 7.98 -1.25 7.25
N ARG A 110 8.87 -0.58 6.51
CA ARG A 110 8.78 -0.41 5.07
C ARG A 110 9.94 -1.11 4.37
N ALA A 111 9.62 -2.12 3.56
CA ALA A 111 10.60 -2.95 2.88
C ALA A 111 10.08 -3.33 1.47
N PHE A 112 10.62 -2.71 0.44
CA PHE A 112 10.25 -2.98 -0.95
C PHE A 112 10.80 -4.31 -1.46
N PRO A 113 10.19 -4.89 -2.51
CA PRO A 113 10.75 -6.03 -3.21
C PRO A 113 12.05 -5.64 -3.91
N SER A 114 12.87 -6.63 -4.16
CA SER A 114 14.06 -6.50 -5.02
C SER A 114 13.70 -6.31 -6.48
N LEU A 115 12.54 -6.82 -6.91
CA LEU A 115 12.08 -6.99 -8.31
C LEU A 115 13.01 -7.87 -9.18
N THR A 116 13.89 -8.63 -8.53
CA THR A 116 14.86 -9.53 -9.19
C THR A 116 14.83 -10.94 -8.60
N HIS A 117 14.47 -11.07 -7.33
CA HIS A 117 14.38 -12.33 -6.60
C HIS A 117 12.92 -12.65 -6.26
N LYS A 118 12.16 -13.13 -7.28
CA LYS A 118 10.72 -13.36 -7.17
C LYS A 118 10.34 -14.21 -5.95
N GLU A 119 11.05 -15.32 -5.72
CA GLU A 119 10.73 -16.25 -4.63
C GLU A 119 10.81 -15.61 -3.24
N GLU A 120 11.79 -14.77 -3.00
CA GLU A 120 11.92 -14.03 -1.74
C GLU A 120 10.87 -12.91 -1.63
N ASP A 121 10.66 -12.19 -2.71
CA ASP A 121 9.73 -11.07 -2.75
C ASP A 121 8.27 -11.53 -2.53
N VAL A 122 7.81 -12.60 -3.20
CA VAL A 122 6.43 -13.10 -3.07
C VAL A 122 6.14 -13.74 -1.70
N THR A 123 7.16 -14.11 -0.96
CA THR A 123 7.02 -14.60 0.42
C THR A 123 7.12 -13.51 1.48
N ASP A 124 7.26 -12.24 1.10
CA ASP A 124 7.52 -11.12 2.01
C ASP A 124 8.70 -11.41 2.97
N PHE A 125 9.74 -12.05 2.44
CA PHE A 125 10.84 -12.60 3.22
C PHE A 125 11.40 -11.61 4.24
N VAL A 126 11.71 -10.39 3.83
CA VAL A 126 12.27 -9.36 4.72
C VAL A 126 11.32 -9.00 5.87
N LEU A 127 10.02 -8.81 5.58
CA LEU A 127 9.01 -8.52 6.61
C LEU A 127 8.94 -9.66 7.63
N HIS A 128 8.93 -10.90 7.15
CA HIS A 128 8.85 -12.07 8.01
C HIS A 128 10.11 -12.28 8.87
N GLN A 129 11.29 -11.87 8.41
CA GLN A 129 12.50 -11.89 9.26
C GLN A 129 12.37 -10.92 10.45
N PHE A 130 11.86 -9.70 10.24
CA PHE A 130 11.58 -8.77 11.34
C PHE A 130 10.52 -9.30 12.31
N ILE A 131 9.43 -9.87 11.79
CA ILE A 131 8.38 -10.50 12.63
C ILE A 131 8.97 -11.63 13.49
N LYS A 132 9.77 -12.49 12.86
CA LYS A 132 10.37 -13.66 13.51
C LYS A 132 11.29 -13.30 14.67
N TYR A 133 12.08 -12.26 14.53
CA TYR A 133 13.16 -11.97 15.46
C TYR A 133 12.92 -10.78 16.39
N SER A 134 11.98 -9.90 16.13
CA SER A 134 11.70 -8.75 17.01
C SER A 134 10.94 -9.13 18.29
N GLY A 135 10.11 -10.17 18.25
CA GLY A 135 9.30 -10.60 19.39
C GLY A 135 8.19 -9.62 19.81
N ILE A 136 7.94 -8.57 19.04
CA ILE A 136 6.92 -7.53 19.28
C ILE A 136 5.99 -7.37 18.09
N PRO A 137 4.82 -6.71 18.25
CA PRO A 137 3.93 -6.42 17.14
C PRO A 137 4.62 -5.66 16.00
N VAL A 138 4.32 -6.07 14.75
CA VAL A 138 4.82 -5.44 13.53
C VAL A 138 3.66 -4.92 12.70
N VAL A 139 3.79 -3.68 12.22
CA VAL A 139 2.88 -3.03 11.28
C VAL A 139 3.61 -2.87 9.94
N SER A 140 3.05 -3.41 8.86
CA SER A 140 3.58 -3.20 7.52
C SER A 140 3.22 -1.79 7.03
N LEU A 141 4.22 -0.95 6.86
CA LEU A 141 4.08 0.36 6.22
C LEU A 141 4.01 0.24 4.69
N GLU A 142 4.63 -0.76 4.14
CA GLU A 142 4.59 -1.32 2.80
C GLU A 142 5.63 -2.43 2.73
N SER A 143 5.24 -3.60 2.25
CA SER A 143 6.10 -4.75 2.07
C SER A 143 6.35 -5.04 0.59
N ALA A 144 6.97 -6.17 0.28
CA ALA A 144 7.21 -6.56 -1.11
C ALA A 144 5.91 -6.79 -1.89
N ILE A 145 4.88 -7.35 -1.24
CA ILE A 145 3.63 -7.74 -1.91
C ILE A 145 2.38 -7.04 -1.38
N ARG A 146 2.45 -6.32 -0.25
CA ARG A 146 1.29 -5.67 0.38
C ARG A 146 1.57 -4.26 0.90
N HIS A 147 0.52 -3.43 0.87
CA HIS A 147 0.51 -2.10 1.49
C HIS A 147 -0.79 -1.86 2.28
N PRO A 148 -1.00 -2.59 3.40
CA PRO A 148 -2.30 -2.66 4.09
C PRO A 148 -2.80 -1.31 4.60
N LEU A 149 -1.92 -0.45 5.12
CA LEU A 149 -2.30 0.90 5.58
C LEU A 149 -2.76 1.82 4.44
N GLN A 150 -2.22 1.64 3.22
CA GLN A 150 -2.73 2.37 2.06
C GLN A 150 -4.13 1.89 1.72
N SER A 151 -4.34 0.58 1.64
CA SER A 151 -5.63 0.04 1.27
C SER A 151 -6.71 0.31 2.32
N LEU A 152 -6.38 0.34 3.61
CA LEU A 152 -7.32 0.80 4.65
C LEU A 152 -7.73 2.26 4.41
N ALA A 153 -6.79 3.15 4.10
CA ALA A 153 -7.09 4.54 3.77
C ALA A 153 -7.91 4.67 2.47
N ASP A 154 -7.65 3.81 1.50
CA ASP A 154 -8.41 3.75 0.24
C ASP A 154 -9.85 3.31 0.50
N GLN A 155 -10.06 2.27 1.33
CA GLN A 155 -11.40 1.82 1.73
C GLN A 155 -12.15 2.89 2.53
N LEU A 156 -11.47 3.59 3.44
CA LEU A 156 -12.09 4.73 4.14
C LEU A 156 -12.53 5.82 3.16
N THR A 157 -11.72 6.12 2.15
CA THR A 157 -12.04 7.11 1.12
C THR A 157 -13.24 6.68 0.28
N ILE A 158 -13.32 5.41 -0.12
CA ILE A 158 -14.46 4.84 -0.83
C ILE A 158 -15.71 4.91 0.04
N GLN A 159 -15.64 4.48 1.30
CA GLN A 159 -16.76 4.50 2.24
C GLN A 159 -17.34 5.90 2.43
N GLU A 160 -16.51 6.91 2.57
CA GLU A 160 -16.93 8.32 2.73
C GLU A 160 -17.68 8.86 1.52
N LEU A 161 -17.41 8.35 0.32
CA LEU A 161 -17.91 8.91 -0.94
C LEU A 161 -18.87 7.99 -1.70
N ALA A 162 -19.04 6.75 -1.26
CA ALA A 162 -19.94 5.78 -1.93
C ALA A 162 -21.42 6.12 -1.87
N LYS A 163 -21.82 7.22 -1.20
CA LYS A 163 -23.23 7.70 -1.11
C LYS A 163 -24.22 6.61 -0.71
N GLY A 164 -23.80 5.69 0.16
CA GLY A 164 -24.63 4.58 0.65
C GLY A 164 -24.71 3.36 -0.29
N LYS A 165 -24.00 3.33 -1.40
CA LYS A 165 -23.85 2.14 -2.22
C LYS A 165 -23.11 1.05 -1.42
N LYS A 166 -23.72 -0.12 -1.28
CA LYS A 166 -23.11 -1.24 -0.55
C LYS A 166 -21.97 -1.90 -1.32
N ASN A 167 -22.12 -1.99 -2.64
CA ASN A 167 -21.15 -2.61 -3.55
C ASN A 167 -20.88 -1.64 -4.71
N PRO A 168 -20.04 -0.61 -4.51
CA PRO A 168 -19.65 0.26 -5.60
C PRO A 168 -18.83 -0.51 -6.64
N LYS A 169 -18.98 -0.12 -7.91
CA LYS A 169 -18.11 -0.62 -9.00
C LYS A 169 -16.76 0.07 -8.90
N VAL A 170 -15.75 -0.71 -8.60
CA VAL A 170 -14.36 -0.24 -8.41
C VAL A 170 -13.49 -0.80 -9.53
N VAL A 171 -12.74 0.07 -10.17
CA VAL A 171 -11.80 -0.34 -11.22
C VAL A 171 -10.38 -0.05 -10.77
N LEU A 172 -9.54 -1.07 -10.76
CA LEU A 172 -8.09 -0.93 -10.66
C LEU A 172 -7.53 -0.96 -12.09
N THR A 173 -7.05 0.17 -12.59
CA THR A 173 -6.47 0.25 -13.94
C THR A 173 -4.95 0.46 -13.87
N TRP A 174 -4.24 -0.34 -14.67
CA TRP A 174 -2.81 -0.11 -14.90
C TRP A 174 -2.58 1.21 -15.64
N ALA A 175 -1.43 1.84 -15.39
CA ALA A 175 -0.98 3.03 -16.09
C ALA A 175 0.53 2.95 -16.41
N PRO A 176 1.02 3.62 -17.45
CA PRO A 176 2.44 3.59 -17.83
C PRO A 176 3.34 4.19 -16.75
N HIS A 177 4.58 3.71 -16.69
CA HIS A 177 5.61 4.27 -15.82
C HIS A 177 7.00 4.03 -16.39
N ILE A 178 7.96 4.92 -16.10
CA ILE A 178 9.34 4.87 -16.62
C ILE A 178 10.25 3.84 -15.92
N LYS A 179 9.77 3.24 -14.84
CA LYS A 179 10.49 2.21 -14.06
C LYS A 179 9.53 1.09 -13.71
N ALA A 180 10.07 -0.09 -13.49
CA ALA A 180 9.33 -1.18 -12.86
C ALA A 180 8.92 -0.78 -11.43
N ILE A 181 7.65 -0.96 -11.10
CA ILE A 181 7.08 -0.60 -9.80
C ILE A 181 6.59 -1.87 -9.09
N PRO A 182 6.73 -1.95 -7.76
CA PRO A 182 6.21 -3.06 -6.96
C PRO A 182 4.70 -3.31 -7.13
N HIS A 183 4.29 -4.57 -6.95
CA HIS A 183 2.88 -4.98 -6.98
C HIS A 183 2.12 -4.63 -5.69
N ALA A 184 2.81 -4.30 -4.61
CA ALA A 184 2.28 -4.19 -3.25
C ALA A 184 1.00 -3.35 -3.13
N VAL A 185 0.93 -2.20 -3.81
CA VAL A 185 -0.26 -1.34 -3.77
C VAL A 185 -1.41 -1.96 -4.56
N ALA A 186 -1.15 -2.46 -5.78
CA ALA A 186 -2.18 -3.08 -6.62
C ALA A 186 -2.75 -4.34 -5.96
N ASN A 187 -1.89 -5.21 -5.44
CA ASN A 187 -2.27 -6.41 -4.70
C ASN A 187 -3.15 -6.09 -3.48
N SER A 188 -2.67 -5.20 -2.61
CA SER A 188 -3.44 -4.83 -1.41
C SER A 188 -4.76 -4.15 -1.75
N PHE A 189 -4.79 -3.30 -2.77
CA PHE A 189 -6.04 -2.67 -3.19
C PHE A 189 -7.04 -3.71 -3.67
N ALA A 190 -6.61 -4.70 -4.45
CA ALA A 190 -7.45 -5.80 -4.91
C ALA A 190 -7.94 -6.66 -3.73
N GLU A 191 -7.01 -7.10 -2.86
CA GLU A 191 -7.30 -7.91 -1.66
C GLU A 191 -8.36 -7.24 -0.77
N TRP A 192 -8.17 -5.96 -0.44
CA TRP A 192 -9.10 -5.21 0.41
C TRP A 192 -10.44 -4.94 -0.28
N SER A 193 -10.43 -4.58 -1.56
CA SER A 193 -11.68 -4.31 -2.31
C SER A 193 -12.56 -5.55 -2.41
N LEU A 194 -11.98 -6.69 -2.75
CA LEU A 194 -12.68 -7.98 -2.77
C LEU A 194 -13.13 -8.40 -1.38
N GLY A 195 -12.24 -8.28 -0.40
CA GLY A 195 -12.54 -8.63 0.99
C GLY A 195 -13.67 -7.80 1.60
N MET A 196 -13.78 -6.53 1.25
CA MET A 196 -14.88 -5.66 1.64
C MET A 196 -16.17 -5.90 0.83
N GLY A 197 -16.08 -6.60 -0.30
CA GLY A 197 -17.22 -7.00 -1.14
C GLY A 197 -17.57 -5.98 -2.21
N HIS A 198 -16.60 -5.21 -2.70
CA HIS A 198 -16.80 -4.34 -3.86
C HIS A 198 -16.85 -5.16 -5.15
N ASP A 199 -17.55 -4.63 -6.16
CA ASP A 199 -17.51 -5.15 -7.54
C ASP A 199 -16.21 -4.64 -8.18
N LEU A 200 -15.17 -5.49 -8.17
CA LEU A 200 -13.83 -5.13 -8.62
C LEU A 200 -13.56 -5.62 -10.03
N THR A 201 -13.20 -4.69 -10.92
CA THR A 201 -12.59 -4.97 -12.22
C THR A 201 -11.12 -4.55 -12.18
N ILE A 202 -10.21 -5.44 -12.61
CA ILE A 202 -8.78 -5.16 -12.77
C ILE A 202 -8.48 -5.12 -14.26
N CYS A 203 -7.95 -3.97 -14.71
CA CYS A 203 -7.67 -3.73 -16.12
C CYS A 203 -6.20 -3.41 -16.34
N HIS A 204 -5.56 -4.15 -17.25
CA HIS A 204 -4.13 -4.04 -17.52
C HIS A 204 -3.78 -4.53 -18.93
N PRO A 205 -2.63 -4.13 -19.52
CA PRO A 205 -2.10 -4.73 -20.75
C PRO A 205 -1.80 -6.22 -20.56
N GLU A 206 -1.76 -6.97 -21.65
CA GLU A 206 -1.30 -8.38 -21.63
C GLU A 206 0.08 -8.49 -20.95
N GLY A 207 0.26 -9.52 -20.12
CA GLY A 207 1.50 -9.79 -19.39
C GLY A 207 1.64 -9.03 -18.07
N TYR A 208 0.62 -8.25 -17.66
CA TYR A 208 0.60 -7.54 -16.38
C TYR A 208 -0.42 -8.10 -15.40
N GLU A 209 -0.78 -9.37 -15.55
CA GLU A 209 -1.58 -10.08 -14.55
C GLU A 209 -0.92 -9.97 -13.18
N LEU A 210 -1.72 -9.67 -12.15
CA LEU A 210 -1.28 -9.77 -10.76
C LEU A 210 -1.26 -11.25 -10.33
N ASP A 211 -0.63 -11.53 -9.21
CA ASP A 211 -0.69 -12.88 -8.62
C ASP A 211 -2.15 -13.28 -8.38
N PRO A 212 -2.56 -14.49 -8.82
CA PRO A 212 -3.92 -15.02 -8.62
C PRO A 212 -4.40 -15.01 -7.16
N GLU A 213 -3.49 -15.05 -6.19
CA GLU A 213 -3.82 -14.91 -4.77
C GLU A 213 -4.64 -13.63 -4.49
N PHE A 214 -4.34 -12.53 -5.20
CA PHE A 214 -4.96 -11.22 -4.96
C PHE A 214 -6.15 -10.92 -5.89
N THR A 215 -6.37 -11.71 -6.92
CA THR A 215 -7.35 -11.41 -7.98
C THR A 215 -8.54 -12.33 -8.02
N GLN A 216 -8.56 -13.37 -7.19
CA GLN A 216 -9.65 -14.34 -7.17
C GLN A 216 -10.98 -13.67 -6.77
N GLY A 217 -11.91 -13.60 -7.71
CA GLY A 217 -13.21 -12.97 -7.56
C GLY A 217 -13.33 -11.61 -8.26
N ALA A 218 -12.24 -11.06 -8.81
CA ALA A 218 -12.28 -9.87 -9.65
C ALA A 218 -12.61 -10.22 -11.11
N THR A 219 -13.21 -9.27 -11.82
CA THR A 219 -13.28 -9.31 -13.29
C THR A 219 -11.94 -8.85 -13.85
N LEU A 220 -11.33 -9.60 -14.77
CA LEU A 220 -10.06 -9.25 -15.41
C LEU A 220 -10.32 -8.90 -16.87
N THR A 221 -9.75 -7.81 -17.37
CA THR A 221 -9.86 -7.41 -18.78
C THR A 221 -8.60 -6.65 -19.24
N ASN A 222 -8.35 -6.73 -20.55
CA ASN A 222 -7.32 -5.93 -21.20
C ASN A 222 -7.93 -4.72 -21.95
N ASP A 223 -9.24 -4.51 -21.84
CA ASP A 223 -9.96 -3.36 -22.43
C ASP A 223 -10.29 -2.33 -21.35
N GLN A 224 -9.53 -1.23 -21.36
CA GLN A 224 -9.72 -0.14 -20.39
C GLN A 224 -11.07 0.56 -20.57
N SER A 225 -11.58 0.67 -21.81
CA SER A 225 -12.86 1.32 -22.09
C SER A 225 -14.02 0.51 -21.52
N GLU A 226 -13.98 -0.82 -21.67
CA GLU A 226 -14.96 -1.74 -21.08
C GLU A 226 -14.91 -1.69 -19.55
N ALA A 227 -13.72 -1.74 -18.97
CA ALA A 227 -13.52 -1.70 -17.53
C ALA A 227 -14.13 -0.45 -16.88
N LEU A 228 -13.91 0.70 -17.50
CA LEU A 228 -14.31 2.01 -16.97
C LEU A 228 -15.81 2.32 -17.10
N GLN A 229 -16.57 1.54 -17.90
CA GLN A 229 -17.99 1.78 -18.08
C GLN A 229 -18.73 1.72 -16.72
N ASP A 230 -19.51 2.76 -16.41
CA ASP A 230 -20.32 2.87 -15.17
C ASP A 230 -19.51 2.72 -13.87
N ALA A 231 -18.21 2.97 -13.89
CA ALA A 231 -17.37 2.91 -12.71
C ALA A 231 -17.76 3.99 -11.69
N ASP A 232 -17.78 3.64 -10.41
CA ASP A 232 -17.94 4.59 -9.30
C ASP A 232 -16.59 5.15 -8.85
N PHE A 233 -15.57 4.26 -8.77
CA PHE A 233 -14.22 4.59 -8.37
C PHE A 233 -13.21 3.95 -9.32
N VAL A 234 -12.24 4.74 -9.74
CA VAL A 234 -11.13 4.30 -10.61
C VAL A 234 -9.82 4.52 -9.89
N TYR A 235 -9.16 3.43 -9.52
CA TYR A 235 -7.84 3.47 -8.92
C TYR A 235 -6.78 3.27 -10.00
N VAL A 236 -5.97 4.28 -10.22
CA VAL A 236 -4.91 4.25 -11.23
C VAL A 236 -3.60 3.88 -10.56
N LYS A 237 -2.90 2.87 -11.09
CA LYS A 237 -1.62 2.45 -10.54
C LYS A 237 -0.75 1.75 -11.59
N ASN A 238 0.54 2.01 -11.56
CA ASN A 238 1.51 1.16 -12.26
C ASN A 238 1.94 -0.01 -11.39
N TRP A 239 2.21 -1.14 -12.03
CA TRP A 239 2.96 -2.28 -11.49
C TRP A 239 3.72 -2.97 -12.62
N SER A 240 4.82 -3.66 -12.29
CA SER A 240 5.65 -4.43 -13.24
C SER A 240 5.02 -5.78 -13.57
N ALA A 241 5.53 -6.46 -14.58
CA ALA A 241 5.07 -7.81 -14.93
C ALA A 241 5.36 -8.80 -13.79
N PHE A 242 4.38 -9.67 -13.48
CA PHE A 242 4.50 -10.71 -12.45
C PHE A 242 5.13 -11.99 -13.00
N ASN A 243 4.76 -12.43 -14.21
CA ASN A 243 5.30 -13.62 -14.83
C ASN A 243 6.73 -13.38 -15.32
N GLU A 244 6.95 -12.31 -16.06
CA GLU A 244 8.31 -11.79 -16.37
C GLU A 244 8.75 -10.82 -15.28
N TYR A 245 8.97 -11.34 -14.09
CA TYR A 245 9.08 -10.60 -12.85
C TYR A 245 9.96 -9.36 -12.92
N GLY A 246 9.39 -8.22 -12.51
CA GLY A 246 10.09 -6.94 -12.46
C GLY A 246 10.35 -6.28 -13.81
N LYS A 247 9.86 -6.85 -14.93
CA LYS A 247 10.07 -6.25 -16.25
C LYS A 247 8.97 -5.24 -16.61
N ILE A 248 9.34 -4.33 -17.51
CA ILE A 248 8.42 -3.42 -18.22
C ILE A 248 8.18 -4.03 -19.60
N LEU A 249 6.95 -4.47 -19.88
CA LEU A 249 6.56 -5.10 -21.15
C LEU A 249 5.75 -4.16 -22.04
N CYS A 250 5.11 -3.13 -21.46
CA CYS A 250 4.27 -2.17 -22.15
C CYS A 250 4.70 -0.75 -21.82
N THR A 251 4.79 0.09 -22.86
CA THR A 251 5.08 1.54 -22.77
C THR A 251 4.01 2.34 -23.52
N ASP A 252 2.86 1.74 -23.80
CA ASP A 252 1.80 2.37 -24.56
C ASP A 252 1.13 3.49 -23.74
N GLU A 253 1.32 4.72 -24.20
CA GLU A 253 0.80 5.93 -23.55
C GLU A 253 -0.72 6.01 -23.53
N ARG A 254 -1.43 5.20 -24.35
CA ARG A 254 -2.90 5.15 -24.36
C ARG A 254 -3.48 4.63 -23.05
N TRP A 255 -2.69 3.97 -22.23
CA TRP A 255 -3.08 3.54 -20.89
C TRP A 255 -3.05 4.66 -19.84
N MET A 256 -2.56 5.85 -20.18
CA MET A 256 -2.68 7.02 -19.32
C MET A 256 -4.15 7.40 -19.16
N LEU A 257 -4.66 7.47 -17.93
CA LEU A 257 -6.06 7.86 -17.72
C LEU A 257 -6.25 9.37 -17.96
N THR A 258 -7.21 9.73 -18.80
CA THR A 258 -7.62 11.11 -19.14
C THR A 258 -9.14 11.26 -18.98
N GLU A 259 -9.65 12.50 -18.98
CA GLU A 259 -11.11 12.75 -18.94
C GLU A 259 -11.86 12.09 -20.12
N ALA A 260 -11.21 11.95 -21.29
CA ALA A 260 -11.81 11.28 -22.43
C ALA A 260 -12.15 9.80 -22.16
N HIS A 261 -11.37 9.12 -21.32
CA HIS A 261 -11.63 7.73 -20.92
C HIS A 261 -12.84 7.58 -19.98
N LEU A 262 -13.22 8.66 -19.31
CA LEU A 262 -14.30 8.65 -18.30
C LEU A 262 -15.66 9.14 -18.83
N GLN A 263 -15.82 9.26 -20.15
CA GLN A 263 -17.08 9.74 -20.76
C GLN A 263 -18.28 8.84 -20.40
N ASN A 264 -18.07 7.53 -20.28
CA ASN A 264 -19.09 6.55 -19.89
C ASN A 264 -19.18 6.32 -18.35
N ALA A 265 -18.42 7.09 -17.58
CA ALA A 265 -18.47 7.10 -16.12
C ALA A 265 -18.41 8.56 -15.58
N PRO A 266 -19.44 9.39 -15.87
CA PRO A 266 -19.39 10.83 -15.60
C PRO A 266 -19.27 11.16 -14.11
N GLU A 267 -19.72 10.29 -13.21
CA GLU A 267 -19.65 10.49 -11.76
C GLU A 267 -18.44 9.81 -11.12
N ALA A 268 -17.63 9.07 -11.89
CA ALA A 268 -16.49 8.33 -11.37
C ALA A 268 -15.52 9.25 -10.62
N LYS A 269 -15.05 8.77 -9.49
CA LYS A 269 -13.97 9.39 -8.71
C LYS A 269 -12.66 8.69 -8.97
N VAL A 270 -11.58 9.45 -9.08
CA VAL A 270 -10.26 8.94 -9.42
C VAL A 270 -9.33 8.96 -8.23
N MET A 271 -8.69 7.84 -8.00
CA MET A 271 -7.81 7.55 -6.87
C MET A 271 -6.40 7.23 -7.34
N HIS A 272 -5.40 7.62 -6.56
CA HIS A 272 -4.00 7.26 -6.75
C HIS A 272 -3.23 7.49 -5.44
N CYS A 273 -2.45 6.53 -5.00
CA CYS A 273 -1.73 6.59 -3.70
C CYS A 273 -0.59 7.62 -3.63
N LEU A 274 -0.23 8.23 -4.75
CA LEU A 274 0.95 9.09 -4.87
C LEU A 274 2.28 8.39 -4.48
N PRO A 275 3.44 8.77 -5.04
CA PRO A 275 3.60 9.81 -6.05
C PRO A 275 3.00 9.40 -7.39
N VAL A 276 2.50 10.35 -8.14
CA VAL A 276 1.98 10.17 -9.50
C VAL A 276 2.89 10.89 -10.50
N ARG A 277 3.08 10.28 -11.66
CA ARG A 277 3.73 10.94 -12.78
C ARG A 277 2.66 11.62 -13.63
N ARG A 278 2.56 12.93 -13.48
CA ARG A 278 1.64 13.77 -14.24
C ARG A 278 1.87 13.62 -15.73
N ASN A 279 0.79 13.46 -16.47
CA ASN A 279 0.78 13.29 -17.94
C ASN A 279 1.59 12.05 -18.40
N VAL A 280 1.72 11.05 -17.53
CA VAL A 280 2.22 9.71 -17.82
C VAL A 280 1.26 8.65 -17.26
N GLU A 281 0.93 8.72 -15.97
CA GLU A 281 -0.05 7.83 -15.32
C GLU A 281 -1.46 8.42 -15.37
N LEU A 282 -1.58 9.72 -15.07
CA LEU A 282 -2.80 10.51 -15.01
C LEU A 282 -2.58 11.87 -15.63
N SER A 283 -3.58 12.36 -16.38
CA SER A 283 -3.56 13.72 -16.89
C SER A 283 -3.67 14.78 -15.79
N ASP A 284 -3.10 15.95 -16.01
CA ASP A 284 -3.24 17.11 -15.11
C ASP A 284 -4.71 17.49 -14.91
N GLU A 285 -5.53 17.40 -15.96
CA GLU A 285 -6.95 17.71 -15.91
C GLU A 285 -7.70 16.86 -14.85
N ILE A 286 -7.43 15.55 -14.80
CA ILE A 286 -8.00 14.68 -13.75
C ILE A 286 -7.42 15.03 -12.38
N LEU A 287 -6.09 15.14 -12.27
CA LEU A 287 -5.42 15.33 -10.99
C LEU A 287 -5.82 16.62 -10.28
N ASP A 288 -6.04 17.67 -11.04
CA ASP A 288 -6.40 19.00 -10.52
C ASP A 288 -7.92 19.24 -10.59
N GLY A 289 -8.66 18.29 -11.16
CA GLY A 289 -10.11 18.33 -11.32
C GLY A 289 -10.91 17.84 -10.13
N PRO A 290 -12.26 17.97 -10.19
CA PRO A 290 -13.16 17.62 -9.08
C PRO A 290 -13.35 16.11 -8.87
N ARG A 291 -12.83 15.27 -9.77
CA ARG A 291 -12.85 13.80 -9.65
C ARG A 291 -11.75 13.27 -8.77
N SER A 292 -10.66 14.02 -8.60
CA SER A 292 -9.44 13.60 -7.91
C SER A 292 -9.67 13.43 -6.41
N LEU A 293 -9.32 12.26 -5.88
CA LEU A 293 -9.37 11.95 -4.46
C LEU A 293 -7.98 11.83 -3.83
N VAL A 294 -6.92 12.12 -4.57
CA VAL A 294 -5.53 11.85 -4.14
C VAL A 294 -5.16 12.54 -2.83
N GLN A 295 -5.68 13.74 -2.58
CA GLN A 295 -5.41 14.46 -1.32
C GLN A 295 -6.20 13.87 -0.15
N GLN A 296 -7.46 13.48 -0.38
CA GLN A 296 -8.29 12.84 0.64
C GLN A 296 -7.73 11.47 1.04
N GLN A 297 -7.29 10.65 0.06
CA GLN A 297 -6.59 9.40 0.33
C GLN A 297 -5.33 9.63 1.17
N ALA A 298 -4.51 10.63 0.80
CA ALA A 298 -3.29 10.95 1.52
C ALA A 298 -3.58 11.39 2.96
N LEU A 299 -4.65 12.16 3.18
CA LEU A 299 -5.10 12.57 4.52
C LEU A 299 -5.59 11.37 5.34
N ASN A 300 -6.36 10.48 4.72
CA ASN A 300 -6.90 9.28 5.38
C ASN A 300 -5.82 8.29 5.86
N ARG A 301 -4.56 8.46 5.40
CA ARG A 301 -3.40 7.70 5.89
C ARG A 301 -3.02 8.01 7.34
N ILE A 302 -3.56 9.07 7.93
CA ILE A 302 -3.27 9.45 9.32
C ILE A 302 -4.13 8.65 10.30
N TYR A 303 -5.30 8.24 9.85
CA TYR A 303 -6.33 7.59 10.65
C TYR A 303 -6.44 6.10 10.36
#